data_ae363e2aba6239448a43a71f6dba4455
#
_entry.id   ae363e2aba6239448a43a71f6dba4455
#
_cell.length_a   1.000
_cell.length_b   1.000
_cell.length_c   1.000
_cell.angle_alpha   90.00
_cell.angle_beta   90.00
_cell.angle_gamma   90.00
#
_symmetry.space_group_name_H-M   'P 1'
#
loop_
_entity.id
_entity.type
_entity.pdbx_description
1 polymer ?
#
loop_
_entity_poly.entity_id
_entity_poly.type
_entity_poly.pdbx_seq_one_letter_code
_entity_poly.pdbx_strand_id
1 'polypeptide(L)'
;MYQKKKDIRALLRCLAREAGTSSCLQLGRETELYEIKTEVAPGIGVAMYGELNEQDEMEIEYYYPYILNEEVTSRAECSIQRHTEKETYAGLLDEYKVGLSLIFYLLNPIEYRECYRKERERLQVTSVSLAGFANRGKVLLPIKKTALQIEKAKVAAKNRDELLEAAKNGDEDAMESLTIEDLDLYSMASRRATREDIYSIVDTTFMPSGIECDQYSILGEIKEVICKKNRFTGEEIYDLKVECNDLYFRVGINKMD
;
A
#
# COMPACT_ATOMS: atom_id res chain seq x y z
N MET A 1 21.08 -13.99 11.42
CA MET A 1 20.63 -13.37 10.15
C MET A 1 20.70 -14.35 8.94
N TYR A 2 21.76 -15.11 8.76
CA TYR A 2 21.90 -16.07 7.64
C TYR A 2 20.95 -17.26 7.69
N GLN A 3 20.61 -17.77 8.85
CA GLN A 3 19.66 -18.88 9.03
C GLN A 3 18.25 -18.51 8.56
N LYS A 4 17.77 -17.32 8.93
CA LYS A 4 16.45 -16.82 8.50
C LYS A 4 16.29 -16.71 6.96
N LYS A 5 17.34 -16.35 6.20
CA LYS A 5 17.26 -16.29 4.73
C LYS A 5 17.14 -17.67 4.07
N LYS A 6 17.80 -18.69 4.63
CA LYS A 6 17.66 -20.07 4.14
C LYS A 6 16.24 -20.61 4.39
N ASP A 7 15.69 -20.31 5.56
CA ASP A 7 14.34 -20.74 5.94
C ASP A 7 13.28 -20.08 5.04
N ILE A 8 13.44 -18.79 4.72
CA ILE A 8 12.55 -18.08 3.79
C ILE A 8 12.62 -18.70 2.39
N ARG A 9 13.79 -18.97 1.85
CA ARG A 9 13.93 -19.61 0.52
C ARG A 9 13.30 -21.00 0.47
N ALA A 10 13.44 -21.78 1.54
CA ALA A 10 12.82 -23.09 1.64
C ALA A 10 11.29 -22.98 1.66
N LEU A 11 10.76 -22.03 2.43
CA LEU A 11 9.34 -21.73 2.48
C LEU A 11 8.81 -21.30 1.11
N LEU A 12 9.47 -20.39 0.43
CA LEU A 12 9.07 -19.91 -0.90
C LEU A 12 9.03 -21.04 -1.93
N ARG A 13 10.00 -21.95 -1.90
CA ARG A 13 9.99 -23.14 -2.77
C ARG A 13 8.81 -24.08 -2.47
N CYS A 14 8.46 -24.26 -1.19
CA CYS A 14 7.26 -25.02 -0.83
C CYS A 14 6.00 -24.33 -1.36
N LEU A 15 5.88 -23.01 -1.17
CA LEU A 15 4.75 -22.22 -1.66
C LEU A 15 4.65 -22.27 -3.19
N ALA A 16 5.76 -22.20 -3.91
CA ALA A 16 5.79 -22.28 -5.38
C ALA A 16 5.30 -23.64 -5.90
N ARG A 17 5.57 -24.73 -5.18
CA ARG A 17 5.07 -26.07 -5.53
C ARG A 17 3.58 -26.26 -5.28
N GLU A 18 3.01 -25.50 -4.37
CA GLU A 18 1.57 -25.49 -4.05
C GLU A 18 0.81 -24.36 -4.77
N ALA A 19 1.35 -23.86 -5.86
CA ALA A 19 0.86 -22.68 -6.55
C ALA A 19 -0.60 -22.82 -6.99
N GLY A 20 -1.37 -21.75 -6.71
CA GLY A 20 -2.76 -21.64 -7.16
C GLY A 20 -2.87 -21.10 -8.59
N THR A 21 -2.05 -20.12 -8.95
CA THR A 21 -2.02 -19.48 -10.27
C THR A 21 -0.60 -19.23 -10.74
N SER A 22 -0.37 -19.40 -12.03
CA SER A 22 0.87 -19.06 -12.68
C SER A 22 0.60 -18.28 -13.96
N SER A 23 1.43 -17.31 -14.25
CA SER A 23 1.44 -16.55 -15.50
C SER A 23 2.88 -16.38 -15.98
N CYS A 24 3.04 -16.13 -17.28
CA CYS A 24 4.34 -15.98 -17.91
C CYS A 24 4.33 -14.78 -18.85
N LEU A 25 5.38 -14.00 -18.83
CA LEU A 25 5.62 -12.88 -19.73
C LEU A 25 6.92 -13.08 -20.49
N GLN A 26 6.86 -13.09 -21.81
CA GLN A 26 8.05 -13.11 -22.63
C GLN A 26 8.71 -11.73 -22.68
N LEU A 27 9.91 -11.62 -22.15
CA LEU A 27 10.69 -10.37 -22.06
C LEU A 27 11.56 -10.15 -23.29
N GLY A 28 12.03 -11.24 -23.91
CA GLY A 28 12.92 -11.25 -25.04
C GLY A 28 12.76 -12.51 -25.89
N ARG A 29 13.78 -12.83 -26.71
CA ARG A 29 13.74 -14.04 -27.53
C ARG A 29 13.93 -15.34 -26.74
N GLU A 30 14.66 -15.25 -25.61
CA GLU A 30 15.06 -16.40 -24.78
C GLU A 30 14.78 -16.18 -23.28
N THR A 31 14.23 -15.03 -22.89
CA THR A 31 14.01 -14.68 -21.48
C THR A 31 12.52 -14.60 -21.19
N GLU A 32 12.06 -15.37 -20.24
CA GLU A 32 10.68 -15.43 -19.79
C GLU A 32 10.60 -15.16 -18.28
N LEU A 33 9.72 -14.24 -17.88
CA LEU A 33 9.41 -13.98 -16.49
C LEU A 33 8.17 -14.77 -16.09
N TYR A 34 8.33 -15.65 -15.13
CA TYR A 34 7.25 -16.40 -14.53
C TYR A 34 6.77 -15.72 -13.24
N GLU A 35 5.46 -15.63 -13.09
CA GLU A 35 4.80 -15.21 -11.85
C GLU A 35 4.05 -16.40 -11.28
N ILE A 36 4.27 -16.66 -10.00
CA ILE A 36 3.54 -17.64 -9.22
C ILE A 36 2.91 -16.96 -8.02
N LYS A 37 1.59 -17.04 -7.89
CA LYS A 37 0.86 -16.54 -6.72
C LYS A 37 0.32 -17.70 -5.90
N THR A 38 0.67 -17.71 -4.61
CA THR A 38 0.20 -18.72 -3.66
C THR A 38 -0.49 -18.04 -2.51
N GLU A 39 -1.77 -18.34 -2.32
CA GLU A 39 -2.53 -17.82 -1.19
C GLU A 39 -2.17 -18.57 0.10
N VAL A 40 -1.97 -17.80 1.17
CA VAL A 40 -1.85 -18.32 2.54
C VAL A 40 -3.16 -18.20 3.31
N ALA A 41 -4.03 -17.28 2.89
CA ALA A 41 -5.40 -17.13 3.32
C ALA A 41 -6.19 -16.51 2.15
N PRO A 42 -7.53 -16.56 2.14
CA PRO A 42 -8.32 -15.99 1.05
C PRO A 42 -7.94 -14.53 0.75
N GLY A 43 -7.44 -14.26 -0.47
CA GLY A 43 -6.99 -12.94 -0.90
C GLY A 43 -5.69 -12.45 -0.26
N ILE A 44 -4.98 -13.27 0.50
CA ILE A 44 -3.69 -12.94 1.11
C ILE A 44 -2.67 -14.01 0.73
N GLY A 45 -1.53 -13.60 0.22
CA GLY A 45 -0.54 -14.56 -0.25
C GLY A 45 0.83 -13.98 -0.51
N VAL A 46 1.60 -14.73 -1.32
CA VAL A 46 2.91 -14.34 -1.79
C VAL A 46 2.94 -14.48 -3.30
N ALA A 47 3.33 -13.40 -3.97
CA ALA A 47 3.65 -13.40 -5.40
C ALA A 47 5.16 -13.59 -5.54
N MET A 48 5.55 -14.57 -6.32
CA MET A 48 6.95 -14.95 -6.57
C MET A 48 7.24 -14.79 -8.06
N TYR A 49 8.39 -14.25 -8.37
CA TYR A 49 8.82 -13.94 -9.73
C TYR A 49 10.20 -14.54 -10.00
N GLY A 50 10.41 -15.06 -11.20
CA GLY A 50 11.68 -15.65 -11.59
C GLY A 50 11.63 -16.31 -12.95
N GLU A 51 12.67 -17.07 -13.25
CA GLU A 51 12.83 -17.82 -14.49
C GLU A 51 12.78 -19.34 -14.20
N LEU A 52 12.48 -20.14 -15.20
CA LEU A 52 12.61 -21.58 -15.08
C LEU A 52 14.07 -22.01 -15.33
N ASN A 53 14.57 -22.91 -14.50
CA ASN A 53 15.86 -23.53 -14.71
C ASN A 53 15.76 -24.70 -15.73
N GLU A 54 16.89 -25.34 -16.03
CA GLU A 54 16.97 -26.49 -16.94
C GLU A 54 16.12 -27.70 -16.51
N GLN A 55 15.68 -27.76 -15.26
CA GLN A 55 14.82 -28.81 -14.69
C GLN A 55 13.34 -28.38 -14.60
N ASP A 56 12.93 -27.29 -15.27
CA ASP A 56 11.60 -26.72 -15.21
C ASP A 56 11.17 -26.31 -13.77
N GLU A 57 12.13 -26.10 -12.86
CA GLU A 57 11.86 -25.55 -11.54
C GLU A 57 12.05 -24.04 -11.54
N MET A 58 11.15 -23.31 -10.87
CA MET A 58 11.24 -21.85 -10.78
C MET A 58 12.41 -21.42 -9.89
N GLU A 59 13.33 -20.67 -10.47
CA GLU A 59 14.38 -19.96 -9.76
C GLU A 59 13.87 -18.59 -9.32
N ILE A 60 13.43 -18.49 -8.05
CA ILE A 60 12.80 -17.30 -7.51
C ILE A 60 13.84 -16.20 -7.37
N GLU A 61 13.67 -15.13 -8.12
CA GLU A 61 14.52 -13.95 -8.08
C GLU A 61 14.07 -12.95 -7.03
N TYR A 62 12.77 -12.64 -6.98
CA TYR A 62 12.17 -11.75 -5.99
C TYR A 62 10.74 -12.19 -5.67
N TYR A 63 10.22 -11.68 -4.57
CA TYR A 63 8.87 -11.97 -4.10
C TYR A 63 8.29 -10.80 -3.32
N TYR A 64 6.98 -10.70 -3.34
CA TYR A 64 6.23 -9.76 -2.52
C TYR A 64 5.07 -10.44 -1.81
N PRO A 65 4.86 -10.18 -0.52
CA PRO A 65 3.59 -10.50 0.10
C PRO A 65 2.51 -9.60 -0.49
N TYR A 66 1.30 -10.13 -0.65
CA TYR A 66 0.18 -9.36 -1.14
C TYR A 66 -1.08 -9.58 -0.33
N ILE A 67 -1.91 -8.56 -0.32
CA ILE A 67 -3.31 -8.62 0.11
C ILE A 67 -4.14 -7.96 -0.98
N LEU A 68 -5.19 -8.64 -1.42
CA LEU A 68 -6.04 -8.13 -2.49
C LEU A 68 -6.86 -6.95 -1.98
N ASN A 69 -6.86 -5.87 -2.73
CA ASN A 69 -7.76 -4.75 -2.55
C ASN A 69 -8.54 -4.56 -3.85
N GLU A 70 -9.83 -4.89 -3.84
CA GLU A 70 -10.71 -4.76 -5.00
C GLU A 70 -11.21 -3.32 -5.18
N GLU A 71 -11.07 -2.47 -4.14
CA GLU A 71 -11.48 -1.09 -4.19
C GLU A 71 -10.36 -0.20 -4.73
N VAL A 72 -10.73 0.76 -5.56
CA VAL A 72 -9.81 1.79 -6.00
C VAL A 72 -9.53 2.74 -4.85
N THR A 73 -8.26 2.80 -4.41
CA THR A 73 -7.81 3.73 -3.37
C THR A 73 -7.73 5.15 -3.91
N SER A 74 -7.11 5.33 -5.07
CA SER A 74 -6.91 6.66 -5.66
C SER A 74 -7.13 6.63 -7.17
N ARG A 75 -7.59 7.77 -7.69
CA ARG A 75 -7.69 8.09 -9.12
C ARG A 75 -6.77 9.26 -9.53
N ALA A 76 -5.83 9.60 -8.67
CA ALA A 76 -4.82 10.60 -8.97
C ALA A 76 -3.81 10.06 -10.00
N GLU A 77 -3.07 10.95 -10.59
CA GLU A 77 -2.04 10.60 -11.59
C GLU A 77 -0.96 9.73 -10.95
N CYS A 78 -0.65 8.63 -11.61
CA CYS A 78 0.33 7.67 -11.15
C CYS A 78 1.36 7.40 -12.24
N SER A 79 2.64 7.56 -11.91
CA SER A 79 3.76 7.18 -12.77
C SER A 79 4.30 5.82 -12.35
N ILE A 80 4.43 4.92 -13.32
CA ILE A 80 5.06 3.61 -13.10
C ILE A 80 6.43 3.60 -13.75
N GLN A 81 7.44 3.23 -12.98
CA GLN A 81 8.82 3.15 -13.44
C GLN A 81 9.40 1.77 -13.14
N ARG A 82 10.24 1.29 -14.05
CA ARG A 82 11.03 0.08 -13.83
C ARG A 82 12.06 0.36 -12.73
N HIS A 83 12.01 -0.41 -11.66
CA HIS A 83 12.85 -0.21 -10.48
C HIS A 83 14.18 -0.98 -10.59
N THR A 84 14.16 -2.16 -11.21
CA THR A 84 15.36 -3.01 -11.39
C THR A 84 15.40 -3.60 -12.78
N GLU A 85 16.56 -4.17 -13.16
CA GLU A 85 16.70 -4.93 -14.41
C GLU A 85 15.85 -6.21 -14.43
N LYS A 86 15.39 -6.67 -13.27
CA LYS A 86 14.59 -7.89 -13.07
C LYS A 86 13.08 -7.68 -13.24
N GLU A 87 12.65 -6.70 -14.02
CA GLU A 87 11.24 -6.38 -14.26
C GLU A 87 10.42 -6.13 -12.98
N THR A 88 11.03 -5.53 -11.97
CA THR A 88 10.32 -4.97 -10.83
C THR A 88 9.91 -3.53 -11.13
N TYR A 89 8.71 -3.16 -10.74
CA TYR A 89 8.15 -1.83 -11.01
C TYR A 89 7.73 -1.16 -9.72
N ALA A 90 8.07 0.13 -9.60
CA ALA A 90 7.60 1.00 -8.56
C ALA A 90 6.64 2.04 -9.13
N GLY A 91 5.57 2.33 -8.40
CA GLY A 91 4.65 3.40 -8.67
C GLY A 91 4.94 4.61 -7.80
N LEU A 92 4.78 5.79 -8.38
CA LEU A 92 4.75 7.06 -7.69
C LEU A 92 3.38 7.69 -7.95
N LEU A 93 2.64 7.92 -6.89
CA LEU A 93 1.29 8.47 -6.88
C LEU A 93 1.29 9.76 -6.08
N ASP A 94 1.01 10.88 -6.75
CA ASP A 94 0.84 12.16 -6.08
C ASP A 94 -0.60 12.28 -5.58
N GLU A 95 -0.80 11.99 -4.29
CA GLU A 95 -2.13 11.97 -3.68
C GLU A 95 -2.33 13.19 -2.78
N TYR A 96 -3.05 14.16 -3.31
CA TYR A 96 -3.33 15.44 -2.61
C TYR A 96 -4.16 15.27 -1.33
N LYS A 97 -5.00 14.24 -1.25
CA LYS A 97 -5.83 13.99 -0.05
C LYS A 97 -5.01 13.70 1.19
N VAL A 98 -3.83 13.11 1.01
CA VAL A 98 -2.87 12.84 2.10
C VAL A 98 -1.68 13.80 2.09
N GLY A 99 -1.59 14.67 1.08
CA GLY A 99 -0.55 15.70 0.97
C GLY A 99 0.85 15.15 0.70
N LEU A 100 0.97 13.95 0.15
CA LEU A 100 2.24 13.31 -0.13
C LEU A 100 2.23 12.53 -1.45
N SER A 101 3.45 12.30 -1.96
CA SER A 101 3.68 11.30 -2.99
C SER A 101 3.84 9.92 -2.35
N LEU A 102 2.99 8.99 -2.74
CA LEU A 102 3.02 7.60 -2.27
C LEU A 102 3.86 6.75 -3.21
N ILE A 103 4.78 5.98 -2.63
CA ILE A 103 5.62 5.03 -3.36
C ILE A 103 5.16 3.63 -3.00
N PHE A 104 4.99 2.79 -4.00
CA PHE A 104 4.53 1.41 -3.82
C PHE A 104 5.15 0.49 -4.88
N TYR A 105 5.17 -0.81 -4.61
CA TYR A 105 5.58 -1.82 -5.59
C TYR A 105 4.39 -2.39 -6.32
N LEU A 106 4.55 -2.61 -7.62
CA LEU A 106 3.53 -3.18 -8.47
C LEU A 106 3.41 -4.68 -8.24
N LEU A 107 2.21 -5.15 -7.89
CA LEU A 107 1.91 -6.56 -7.66
C LEU A 107 1.30 -7.27 -8.87
N ASN A 108 1.11 -6.54 -9.98
CA ASN A 108 0.62 -7.06 -11.25
C ASN A 108 1.51 -6.63 -12.45
N PRO A 109 2.84 -6.83 -12.38
CA PRO A 109 3.76 -6.37 -13.40
C PRO A 109 3.52 -7.03 -14.77
N ILE A 110 3.09 -8.29 -14.80
CA ILE A 110 2.81 -9.01 -16.05
C ILE A 110 1.62 -8.38 -16.77
N GLU A 111 0.50 -8.17 -16.08
CA GLU A 111 -0.68 -7.51 -16.65
C GLU A 111 -0.35 -6.08 -17.14
N TYR A 112 0.39 -5.33 -16.33
CA TYR A 112 0.86 -3.98 -16.70
C TYR A 112 1.68 -4.03 -17.99
N ARG A 113 2.64 -4.95 -18.11
CA ARG A 113 3.49 -5.10 -19.29
C ARG A 113 2.73 -5.56 -20.52
N GLU A 114 1.75 -6.42 -20.38
CA GLU A 114 0.89 -6.83 -21.49
C GLU A 114 0.03 -5.67 -22.00
N CYS A 115 -0.56 -4.88 -21.11
CA CYS A 115 -1.29 -3.68 -21.47
C CYS A 115 -0.37 -2.65 -22.15
N TYR A 116 0.80 -2.38 -21.59
CA TYR A 116 1.79 -1.46 -22.16
C TYR A 116 2.26 -1.89 -23.56
N ARG A 117 2.35 -3.21 -23.81
CA ARG A 117 2.75 -3.76 -25.12
C ARG A 117 1.65 -3.62 -26.17
N LYS A 118 0.37 -3.70 -25.76
CA LYS A 118 -0.80 -3.57 -26.64
C LYS A 118 -1.06 -2.10 -27.03
N GLU A 119 -0.89 -1.22 -26.08
CA GLU A 119 -1.05 0.22 -26.27
C GLU A 119 0.32 0.81 -26.63
N ARG A 120 0.53 1.15 -27.91
CA ARG A 120 1.78 1.75 -28.41
C ARG A 120 2.04 3.15 -27.87
N GLU A 121 1.08 3.76 -27.22
CA GLU A 121 1.15 5.02 -26.50
C GLU A 121 1.38 4.78 -25.00
N ARG A 122 1.90 5.78 -24.28
CA ARG A 122 2.12 5.69 -22.83
C ARG A 122 0.85 5.24 -22.12
N LEU A 123 0.89 4.08 -21.49
CA LEU A 123 -0.18 3.63 -20.62
C LEU A 123 -0.30 4.61 -19.44
N GLN A 124 -1.38 5.38 -19.43
CA GLN A 124 -1.67 6.28 -18.33
C GLN A 124 -2.43 5.50 -17.24
N VAL A 125 -1.80 5.31 -16.11
CA VAL A 125 -2.46 4.68 -14.96
C VAL A 125 -3.38 5.71 -14.31
N THR A 126 -4.68 5.44 -14.34
CA THR A 126 -5.74 6.35 -13.87
C THR A 126 -6.40 5.90 -12.58
N SER A 127 -6.04 4.75 -12.07
CA SER A 127 -6.57 4.22 -10.82
C SER A 127 -5.60 3.25 -10.17
N VAL A 128 -5.48 3.34 -8.86
CA VAL A 128 -4.59 2.51 -8.04
C VAL A 128 -5.35 1.95 -6.85
N SER A 129 -5.21 0.65 -6.61
CA SER A 129 -5.67 -0.03 -5.40
C SER A 129 -4.48 -0.29 -4.51
N LEU A 130 -4.41 0.34 -3.35
CA LEU A 130 -3.28 0.23 -2.44
C LEU A 130 -3.61 -0.70 -1.28
N ALA A 131 -2.63 -1.54 -0.96
CA ALA A 131 -2.70 -2.46 0.16
C ALA A 131 -1.32 -2.66 0.78
N GLY A 132 -1.28 -3.08 2.04
CA GLY A 132 -0.02 -3.31 2.72
C GLY A 132 -0.16 -4.18 3.95
N PHE A 133 0.98 -4.46 4.59
CA PHE A 133 1.03 -5.21 5.84
C PHE A 133 1.57 -4.32 6.95
N ALA A 134 0.85 -4.27 8.06
CA ALA A 134 1.31 -3.59 9.24
C ALA A 134 2.17 -4.52 10.10
N ASN A 135 3.29 -4.02 10.53
CA ASN A 135 4.15 -4.70 11.51
C ASN A 135 3.76 -4.36 12.96
N ARG A 136 2.98 -3.30 13.14
CA ARG A 136 2.41 -2.84 14.43
C ARG A 136 1.06 -2.20 14.15
N GLY A 137 0.14 -2.36 15.10
CA GLY A 137 -1.15 -1.68 15.09
C GLY A 137 -1.60 -1.42 16.53
N LYS A 138 -2.26 -0.29 16.73
CA LYS A 138 -2.91 0.06 18.01
C LYS A 138 -4.33 0.49 17.70
N VAL A 139 -5.30 -0.14 18.34
CA VAL A 139 -6.69 0.28 18.27
C VAL A 139 -6.93 1.39 19.28
N LEU A 140 -7.42 2.53 18.80
CA LEU A 140 -7.79 3.65 19.63
C LEU A 140 -9.31 3.71 19.69
N LEU A 141 -9.85 3.76 20.90
CA LEU A 141 -11.29 3.92 21.06
C LEU A 141 -11.66 5.38 20.79
N PRO A 142 -12.77 5.63 20.07
CA PRO A 142 -13.20 7.00 19.78
C PRO A 142 -13.52 7.73 21.07
N ILE A 143 -12.91 8.89 21.28
CA ILE A 143 -13.25 9.78 22.36
C ILE A 143 -14.56 10.48 21.97
N LYS A 144 -15.54 10.56 22.91
CA LYS A 144 -16.77 11.31 22.67
C LYS A 144 -16.43 12.77 22.39
N LYS A 145 -16.55 13.17 21.12
CA LYS A 145 -16.40 14.55 20.72
C LYS A 145 -17.63 15.35 21.16
N THR A 146 -17.42 16.56 21.63
CA THR A 146 -18.51 17.49 21.88
C THR A 146 -19.11 17.98 20.56
N ALA A 147 -20.37 18.43 20.57
CA ALA A 147 -21.02 19.00 19.39
C ALA A 147 -20.19 20.13 18.75
N LEU A 148 -19.54 20.95 19.59
CA LEU A 148 -18.66 22.02 19.13
C LEU A 148 -17.38 21.53 18.44
N GLN A 149 -16.81 20.42 18.90
CA GLN A 149 -15.64 19.80 18.27
C GLN A 149 -16.00 19.17 16.93
N ILE A 150 -17.17 18.54 16.84
CA ILE A 150 -17.70 17.98 15.60
C ILE A 150 -17.92 19.09 14.56
N GLU A 151 -18.52 20.21 14.97
CA GLU A 151 -18.75 21.35 14.08
C GLU A 151 -17.44 21.97 13.58
N LYS A 152 -16.47 22.17 14.47
CA LYS A 152 -15.13 22.66 14.09
C LYS A 152 -14.41 21.71 13.12
N ALA A 153 -14.52 20.39 13.34
CA ALA A 153 -13.92 19.40 12.45
C ALA A 153 -14.57 19.45 11.06
N LYS A 154 -15.90 19.59 10.97
CA LYS A 154 -16.61 19.72 9.69
C LYS A 154 -16.20 20.98 8.92
N VAL A 155 -16.08 22.11 9.61
CA VAL A 155 -15.63 23.36 8.99
C VAL A 155 -14.18 23.22 8.49
N ALA A 156 -13.29 22.62 9.28
CA ALA A 156 -11.90 22.40 8.88
C ALA A 156 -11.81 21.47 7.68
N ALA A 157 -12.58 20.36 7.65
CA ALA A 157 -12.64 19.45 6.52
C ALA A 157 -13.11 20.17 5.25
N LYS A 158 -14.18 20.95 5.34
CA LYS A 158 -14.69 21.72 4.20
C LYS A 158 -13.67 22.72 3.66
N ASN A 159 -13.00 23.47 4.54
CA ASN A 159 -11.96 24.41 4.12
C ASN A 159 -10.79 23.68 3.42
N ARG A 160 -10.40 22.51 3.92
CA ARG A 160 -9.36 21.69 3.28
C ARG A 160 -9.78 21.21 1.90
N ASP A 161 -11.03 20.77 1.73
CA ASP A 161 -11.57 20.35 0.43
C ASP A 161 -11.56 21.52 -0.58
N GLU A 162 -11.92 22.72 -0.16
CA GLU A 162 -11.87 23.93 -0.97
C GLU A 162 -10.44 24.29 -1.39
N LEU A 163 -9.47 24.19 -0.47
CA LEU A 163 -8.04 24.38 -0.76
C LEU A 163 -7.50 23.30 -1.73
N LEU A 164 -7.91 22.04 -1.55
CA LEU A 164 -7.53 20.94 -2.44
C LEU A 164 -8.06 21.16 -3.86
N GLU A 165 -9.28 21.65 -4.00
CA GLU A 165 -9.86 21.95 -5.32
C GLU A 165 -9.14 23.13 -5.99
N ALA A 166 -8.83 24.18 -5.23
CA ALA A 166 -8.06 25.31 -5.71
C ALA A 166 -6.65 24.90 -6.17
N ALA A 167 -5.95 24.12 -5.36
CA ALA A 167 -4.61 23.59 -5.69
C ALA A 167 -4.61 22.73 -6.97
N LYS A 168 -5.63 21.89 -7.16
CA LYS A 168 -5.80 21.11 -8.40
C LYS A 168 -5.98 21.99 -9.64
N ASN A 169 -6.55 23.17 -9.46
CA ASN A 169 -6.75 24.16 -10.52
C ASN A 169 -5.52 25.06 -10.73
N GLY A 170 -4.40 24.79 -10.04
CA GLY A 170 -3.13 25.48 -10.20
C GLY A 170 -2.97 26.73 -9.34
N ASP A 171 -3.74 26.88 -8.27
CA ASP A 171 -3.61 27.99 -7.30
C ASP A 171 -2.39 27.74 -6.41
N GLU A 172 -1.34 28.55 -6.60
CA GLU A 172 -0.08 28.44 -5.88
C GLU A 172 -0.24 28.76 -4.37
N ASP A 173 -1.10 29.73 -4.02
CA ASP A 173 -1.37 30.10 -2.62
C ASP A 173 -2.08 28.97 -1.88
N ALA A 174 -2.98 28.26 -2.54
CA ALA A 174 -3.65 27.08 -1.98
C ALA A 174 -2.67 25.91 -1.79
N MET A 175 -1.74 25.70 -2.72
CA MET A 175 -0.69 24.69 -2.61
C MET A 175 0.26 24.99 -1.43
N GLU A 176 0.67 26.24 -1.28
CA GLU A 176 1.51 26.68 -0.15
C GLU A 176 0.77 26.49 1.18
N SER A 177 -0.51 26.88 1.25
CA SER A 177 -1.34 26.72 2.45
C SER A 177 -1.48 25.27 2.89
N LEU A 178 -1.74 24.34 1.94
CA LEU A 178 -1.81 22.90 2.21
C LEU A 178 -0.46 22.36 2.72
N THR A 179 0.64 22.79 2.11
CA THR A 179 1.99 22.37 2.52
C THR A 179 2.30 22.82 3.94
N ILE A 180 1.92 24.04 4.31
CA ILE A 180 2.12 24.57 5.67
C ILE A 180 1.26 23.79 6.68
N GLU A 181 -0.01 23.52 6.37
CA GLU A 181 -0.89 22.72 7.23
C GLU A 181 -0.33 21.31 7.47
N ASP A 182 0.15 20.64 6.43
CA ASP A 182 0.72 19.31 6.52
C ASP A 182 2.05 19.30 7.29
N LEU A 183 2.90 20.31 7.13
CA LEU A 183 4.13 20.49 7.91
C LEU A 183 3.83 20.74 9.39
N ASP A 184 2.81 21.52 9.70
CA ASP A 184 2.37 21.77 11.06
C ASP A 184 1.82 20.52 11.73
N LEU A 185 0.99 19.73 11.02
CA LEU A 185 0.52 18.42 11.48
C LEU A 185 1.67 17.45 11.73
N TYR A 186 2.64 17.39 10.81
CA TYR A 186 3.85 16.57 10.96
C TYR A 186 4.69 17.01 12.17
N SER A 187 4.90 18.32 12.32
CA SER A 187 5.63 18.90 13.45
C SER A 187 4.93 18.63 14.78
N MET A 188 3.61 18.73 14.83
CA MET A 188 2.81 18.41 16.01
C MET A 188 2.89 16.91 16.34
N ALA A 189 2.74 16.03 15.36
CA ALA A 189 2.83 14.59 15.53
C ALA A 189 4.21 14.17 16.02
N SER A 190 5.30 14.71 15.45
CA SER A 190 6.67 14.38 15.84
C SER A 190 7.05 14.87 17.23
N ARG A 191 6.54 16.03 17.67
CA ARG A 191 6.79 16.59 19.01
C ARG A 191 6.00 15.89 20.12
N ARG A 192 4.85 15.28 19.78
CA ARG A 192 3.88 14.73 20.75
C ARG A 192 3.77 13.22 20.73
N ALA A 193 4.65 12.50 20.00
CA ALA A 193 4.64 11.03 19.92
C ALA A 193 4.65 10.30 21.29
N THR A 194 4.73 11.05 22.39
CA THR A 194 4.70 10.54 23.77
C THR A 194 3.40 10.83 24.52
N ARG A 195 2.40 11.52 23.94
CA ARG A 195 1.16 11.88 24.64
C ARG A 195 -0.09 11.43 23.83
N GLU A 196 -0.99 10.75 24.50
CA GLU A 196 -2.28 10.26 23.95
C GLU A 196 -3.22 11.35 23.43
N ASP A 197 -2.93 12.63 23.75
CA ASP A 197 -3.79 13.78 23.43
C ASP A 197 -3.84 14.16 21.95
N ILE A 198 -2.88 13.69 21.12
CA ILE A 198 -2.86 14.00 19.68
C ILE A 198 -4.06 13.39 18.97
N TYR A 199 -4.38 12.15 19.32
CA TYR A 199 -5.46 11.39 18.71
C TYR A 199 -6.86 11.94 18.99
N SER A 200 -6.97 12.92 19.89
CA SER A 200 -8.21 13.63 20.15
C SER A 200 -8.46 14.82 19.20
N ILE A 201 -7.42 15.26 18.49
CA ILE A 201 -7.44 16.46 17.65
C ILE A 201 -7.38 16.09 16.16
N VAL A 202 -6.64 15.05 15.82
CA VAL A 202 -6.42 14.61 14.43
C VAL A 202 -7.21 13.33 14.19
N ASP A 203 -8.17 13.38 13.29
CA ASP A 203 -9.01 12.23 12.96
C ASP A 203 -8.29 11.23 12.07
N THR A 204 -7.45 11.71 11.16
CA THR A 204 -6.71 10.90 10.19
C THR A 204 -5.33 11.50 9.94
N THR A 205 -4.35 10.63 9.75
CA THR A 205 -2.99 11.06 9.41
C THR A 205 -2.32 9.98 8.56
N PHE A 206 -1.62 10.41 7.52
CA PHE A 206 -0.80 9.54 6.68
C PHE A 206 0.60 10.14 6.60
N MET A 207 1.62 9.41 7.06
CA MET A 207 2.98 9.93 7.14
C MET A 207 4.00 8.86 6.72
N PRO A 208 5.09 9.25 6.02
CA PRO A 208 6.22 8.37 5.80
C PRO A 208 6.78 7.88 7.14
N SER A 209 7.15 6.62 7.21
CA SER A 209 7.65 5.99 8.43
C SER A 209 8.89 5.13 8.11
N GLY A 210 9.90 5.23 8.95
CA GLY A 210 11.12 4.44 8.77
C GLY A 210 12.10 5.03 7.75
N ILE A 211 12.98 4.16 7.24
CA ILE A 211 14.06 4.51 6.32
C ILE A 211 13.67 4.18 4.87
N GLU A 212 12.80 3.19 4.71
CA GLU A 212 12.34 2.74 3.39
C GLU A 212 11.24 3.65 2.86
N CYS A 213 11.28 3.93 1.58
CA CYS A 213 10.36 4.88 0.95
C CYS A 213 8.92 4.34 0.77
N ASP A 214 8.69 3.04 0.97
CA ASP A 214 7.40 2.36 0.89
C ASP A 214 6.74 2.09 2.26
N GLN A 215 7.31 2.66 3.34
CA GLN A 215 6.80 2.50 4.70
C GLN A 215 6.07 3.74 5.18
N TYR A 216 4.86 3.52 5.68
CA TYR A 216 3.98 4.58 6.14
C TYR A 216 3.38 4.27 7.51
N SER A 217 3.10 5.34 8.27
CA SER A 217 2.27 5.31 9.47
C SER A 217 0.91 5.89 9.13
N ILE A 218 -0.14 5.13 9.38
CA ILE A 218 -1.51 5.50 9.05
C ILE A 218 -2.32 5.58 10.34
N LEU A 219 -2.93 6.73 10.60
CA LEU A 219 -4.03 6.90 11.53
C LEU A 219 -5.31 7.05 10.73
N GLY A 220 -6.25 6.15 10.91
CA GLY A 220 -7.49 6.16 10.16
C GLY A 220 -8.59 5.41 10.88
N GLU A 221 -9.78 5.45 10.32
CA GLU A 221 -10.93 4.73 10.85
C GLU A 221 -11.00 3.31 10.27
N ILE A 222 -11.15 2.32 11.13
CA ILE A 222 -11.37 0.93 10.71
C ILE A 222 -12.84 0.80 10.31
N LYS A 223 -13.07 0.60 9.02
CA LYS A 223 -14.44 0.42 8.45
C LYS A 223 -14.88 -1.03 8.44
N GLU A 224 -13.94 -1.95 8.31
CA GLU A 224 -14.21 -3.39 8.24
C GLU A 224 -13.05 -4.18 8.84
N VAL A 225 -13.37 -5.28 9.49
CA VAL A 225 -12.40 -6.24 10.02
C VAL A 225 -12.83 -7.63 9.59
N ILE A 226 -11.97 -8.32 8.85
CA ILE A 226 -12.18 -9.71 8.45
C ILE A 226 -11.08 -10.55 9.09
N CYS A 227 -11.45 -11.49 9.95
CA CYS A 227 -10.51 -12.46 10.48
C CYS A 227 -10.35 -13.62 9.50
N LYS A 228 -9.13 -13.86 9.04
CA LYS A 228 -8.75 -14.93 8.14
C LYS A 228 -7.75 -15.84 8.84
N LYS A 229 -7.67 -17.10 8.41
CA LYS A 229 -6.74 -18.06 9.01
C LYS A 229 -5.70 -18.47 7.99
N ASN A 230 -4.44 -18.38 8.38
CA ASN A 230 -3.32 -18.87 7.59
C ASN A 230 -3.41 -20.40 7.48
N ARG A 231 -3.52 -20.93 6.26
CA ARG A 231 -3.70 -22.35 6.01
C ARG A 231 -2.47 -23.21 6.35
N PHE A 232 -1.29 -22.60 6.42
CA PHE A 232 -0.03 -23.31 6.72
C PHE A 232 0.31 -23.27 8.21
N THR A 233 0.11 -22.12 8.87
CA THR A 233 0.49 -21.94 10.28
C THR A 233 -0.68 -22.06 11.24
N GLY A 234 -1.91 -21.88 10.73
CA GLY A 234 -3.12 -21.81 11.55
C GLY A 234 -3.29 -20.49 12.31
N GLU A 235 -2.37 -19.55 12.15
CA GLU A 235 -2.43 -18.23 12.80
C GLU A 235 -3.53 -17.36 12.17
N GLU A 236 -4.09 -16.48 13.00
CA GLU A 236 -5.08 -15.50 12.56
C GLU A 236 -4.39 -14.32 11.88
N ILE A 237 -5.00 -13.85 10.80
CA ILE A 237 -4.63 -12.65 10.07
C ILE A 237 -5.87 -11.76 10.03
N TYR A 238 -5.74 -10.54 10.52
CA TYR A 238 -6.80 -9.54 10.44
C TYR A 238 -6.60 -8.72 9.17
N ASP A 239 -7.58 -8.79 8.30
CA ASP A 239 -7.66 -8.01 7.06
C ASP A 239 -8.57 -6.82 7.34
N LEU A 240 -7.96 -5.64 7.40
CA LEU A 240 -8.62 -4.40 7.78
C LEU A 240 -8.89 -3.54 6.56
N LYS A 241 -10.09 -2.99 6.48
CA LYS A 241 -10.37 -1.85 5.62
C LYS A 241 -10.22 -0.58 6.44
N VAL A 242 -9.21 0.22 6.12
CA VAL A 242 -8.88 1.47 6.83
C VAL A 242 -9.18 2.65 5.91
N GLU A 243 -9.97 3.58 6.41
CA GLU A 243 -10.20 4.87 5.75
C GLU A 243 -9.28 5.93 6.35
N CYS A 244 -8.59 6.65 5.48
CA CYS A 244 -7.76 7.79 5.84
C CYS A 244 -7.93 8.87 4.76
N ASN A 245 -8.45 10.04 5.12
CA ASN A 245 -8.70 11.17 4.21
C ASN A 245 -9.52 10.77 2.94
N ASP A 246 -10.63 10.07 3.12
CA ASP A 246 -11.47 9.53 2.02
C ASP A 246 -10.73 8.58 1.05
N LEU A 247 -9.62 8.03 1.48
CA LEU A 247 -8.93 6.94 0.79
C LEU A 247 -9.11 5.64 1.56
N TYR A 248 -9.35 4.56 0.84
CA TYR A 248 -9.54 3.23 1.42
C TYR A 248 -8.35 2.34 1.13
N PHE A 249 -7.74 1.84 2.20
CA PHE A 249 -6.59 0.95 2.15
C PHE A 249 -6.95 -0.42 2.71
N ARG A 250 -6.42 -1.48 2.13
CA ARG A 250 -6.42 -2.81 2.74
C ARG A 250 -5.14 -3.01 3.54
N VAL A 251 -5.27 -3.36 4.81
CA VAL A 251 -4.13 -3.55 5.71
C VAL A 251 -4.22 -4.89 6.39
N GLY A 252 -3.25 -5.76 6.11
CA GLY A 252 -3.10 -7.05 6.78
C GLY A 252 -2.25 -6.92 8.04
N ILE A 253 -2.72 -7.48 9.16
CA ILE A 253 -1.97 -7.55 10.40
C ILE A 253 -2.24 -8.89 11.11
N ASN A 254 -1.22 -9.47 11.73
CA ASN A 254 -1.35 -10.74 12.44
C ASN A 254 -1.69 -10.59 13.93
N LYS A 255 -1.45 -9.41 14.51
CA LYS A 255 -1.74 -9.12 15.91
C LYS A 255 -2.03 -7.62 16.09
N MET A 256 -3.08 -7.32 16.85
CA MET A 256 -3.40 -5.96 17.29
C MET A 256 -3.26 -5.88 18.82
N ASP A 257 -2.69 -4.78 19.31
CA ASP A 257 -2.63 -4.44 20.74
C ASP A 257 -3.76 -3.48 21.12
#